data_24ca1327d0cc601efea62a26d8793399
#
_entry.id   24ca1327d0cc601efea62a26d8793399
#
_cell.length_a   1.000
_cell.length_b   1.000
_cell.length_c   1.000
_cell.angle_alpha   90.00
_cell.angle_beta   90.00
_cell.angle_gamma   90.00
#
_symmetry.space_group_name_H-M   'P 1'
#
loop_
_entity.id
_entity.type
_entity.pdbx_description
1 polymer ?
#
loop_
_entity_poly.entity_id
_entity_poly.type
_entity_poly.pdbx_seq_one_letter_code
_entity_poly.pdbx_strand_id
1 'polypeptide(L)'
;MTREQFIAEISTLQEPLRRFLLGMCHGDVFMADDIAQDTLLKAYLHYGTFQGRSSFSTWLLRIGYSCFCNHIGKRILDTEPITEKENQIPSEDAHDKDSGALYAAINGLSASEKATVLLFYMEDYSTKEIADILGMPSVTVRSHLHRARKHLKKILEYYGER
;
A
#
# COMPACT_ATOMS: atom_id res chain seq x y z
N MET A 1 17.29 16.05 11.14
CA MET A 1 17.76 14.65 10.95
C MET A 1 19.08 14.67 10.21
N THR A 2 20.07 13.95 10.73
CA THR A 2 21.36 13.83 10.05
C THR A 2 21.29 12.74 8.97
N ARG A 3 22.28 12.72 8.08
CA ARG A 3 22.39 11.70 7.04
C ARG A 3 22.51 10.29 7.65
N GLU A 4 23.29 10.17 8.71
CA GLU A 4 23.49 8.89 9.42
C GLU A 4 22.20 8.39 10.04
N GLN A 5 21.43 9.28 10.66
CA GLN A 5 20.11 8.97 11.21
C GLN A 5 19.15 8.52 10.10
N PHE A 6 19.16 9.22 8.97
CA PHE A 6 18.34 8.86 7.81
C PHE A 6 18.67 7.45 7.31
N ILE A 7 19.96 7.14 7.12
CA ILE A 7 20.40 5.82 6.66
C ILE A 7 19.97 4.72 7.64
N ALA A 8 20.11 4.97 8.95
CA ALA A 8 19.72 4.01 9.98
C ALA A 8 18.21 3.74 9.93
N GLU A 9 17.37 4.78 9.82
CA GLU A 9 15.93 4.64 9.73
C GLU A 9 15.50 3.91 8.46
N ILE A 10 16.07 4.27 7.33
CA ILE A 10 15.78 3.62 6.04
C ILE A 10 16.12 2.13 6.08
N SER A 11 17.23 1.77 6.72
CA SER A 11 17.66 0.36 6.81
C SER A 11 16.60 -0.53 7.47
N THR A 12 15.85 0.00 8.43
CA THR A 12 14.79 -0.74 9.12
C THR A 12 13.46 -0.71 8.38
N LEU A 13 13.27 0.26 7.49
CA LEU A 13 11.97 0.52 6.83
C LEU A 13 11.90 0.03 5.38
N GLN A 14 12.99 -0.44 4.80
CA GLN A 14 13.00 -0.94 3.42
C GLN A 14 12.02 -2.09 3.21
N GLU A 15 12.05 -3.10 4.08
CA GLU A 15 11.16 -4.26 3.97
C GLU A 15 9.68 -3.90 4.18
N PRO A 16 9.30 -3.15 5.23
CA PRO A 16 7.92 -2.71 5.37
C PRO A 16 7.43 -1.87 4.18
N LEU A 17 8.24 -0.97 3.67
CA LEU A 17 7.90 -0.16 2.50
C LEU A 17 7.66 -1.05 1.27
N ARG A 18 8.59 -1.96 0.99
CA ARG A 18 8.49 -2.89 -0.14
C ARG A 18 7.25 -3.77 -0.04
N ARG A 19 6.99 -4.32 1.14
CA ARG A 19 5.83 -5.17 1.40
C ARG A 19 4.52 -4.42 1.16
N PHE A 20 4.41 -3.20 1.67
CA PHE A 20 3.25 -2.33 1.42
C PHE A 20 3.06 -2.05 -0.07
N LEU A 21 4.11 -1.64 -0.76
CA LEU A 21 4.05 -1.34 -2.18
C LEU A 21 3.75 -2.57 -3.03
N LEU A 22 4.30 -3.72 -2.66
CA LEU A 22 4.01 -4.98 -3.33
C LEU A 22 2.53 -5.33 -3.24
N GLY A 23 1.93 -5.15 -2.05
CA GLY A 23 0.49 -5.30 -1.86
C GLY A 23 -0.32 -4.32 -2.70
N MET A 24 0.10 -3.06 -2.78
CA MET A 24 -0.58 -2.04 -3.60
C MET A 24 -0.48 -2.34 -5.10
N CYS A 25 0.60 -2.96 -5.53
CA CYS A 25 0.87 -3.28 -6.94
C CYS A 25 0.37 -4.66 -7.36
N HIS A 26 -0.53 -5.28 -6.61
CA HIS A 26 -1.09 -6.60 -6.91
C HIS A 26 -0.02 -7.71 -7.08
N GLY A 27 1.09 -7.59 -6.37
CA GLY A 27 2.19 -8.56 -6.45
C GLY A 27 3.16 -8.33 -7.62
N ASP A 28 3.01 -7.26 -8.38
CA ASP A 28 3.95 -6.89 -9.44
C ASP A 28 5.25 -6.36 -8.83
N VAL A 29 6.26 -7.23 -8.78
CA VAL A 29 7.55 -6.96 -8.15
C VAL A 29 8.29 -5.80 -8.85
N PHE A 30 8.27 -5.76 -10.17
CA PHE A 30 8.97 -4.72 -10.94
C PHE A 30 8.37 -3.34 -10.69
N MET A 31 7.05 -3.25 -10.71
CA MET A 31 6.33 -2.01 -10.42
C MET A 31 6.57 -1.56 -8.97
N ALA A 32 6.48 -2.49 -8.02
CA ALA A 32 6.71 -2.19 -6.61
C ALA A 32 8.14 -1.70 -6.37
N ASP A 33 9.13 -2.32 -6.98
CA ASP A 33 10.54 -1.92 -6.85
C ASP A 33 10.80 -0.55 -7.47
N ASP A 34 10.20 -0.23 -8.61
CA ASP A 34 10.29 1.09 -9.23
C ASP A 34 9.72 2.18 -8.31
N ILE A 35 8.56 1.94 -7.74
CA ILE A 35 7.92 2.90 -6.83
C ILE A 35 8.74 3.03 -5.53
N ALA A 36 9.28 1.92 -5.02
CA ALA A 36 10.14 1.94 -3.84
C ALA A 36 11.40 2.78 -4.08
N GLN A 37 12.05 2.65 -5.24
CA GLN A 37 13.22 3.44 -5.60
C GLN A 37 12.87 4.93 -5.68
N ASP A 38 11.77 5.28 -6.33
CA ASP A 38 11.29 6.67 -6.39
C ASP A 38 11.01 7.23 -5.00
N THR A 39 10.41 6.43 -4.15
CA THR A 39 10.10 6.80 -2.76
C THR A 39 11.39 7.10 -1.98
N LEU A 40 12.36 6.20 -2.07
CA LEU A 40 13.63 6.36 -1.36
C LEU A 40 14.43 7.56 -1.89
N LEU A 41 14.41 7.79 -3.18
CA LEU A 41 15.04 8.95 -3.79
C LEU A 41 14.41 10.26 -3.30
N LYS A 42 13.08 10.34 -3.32
CA LYS A 42 12.36 11.53 -2.82
C LYS A 42 12.60 11.73 -1.33
N ALA A 43 12.59 10.66 -0.55
CA ALA A 43 12.89 10.73 0.88
C ALA A 43 14.31 11.26 1.12
N TYR A 44 15.29 10.78 0.36
CA TYR A 44 16.68 11.25 0.46
C TYR A 44 16.80 12.74 0.13
N LEU A 45 16.12 13.19 -0.93
CA LEU A 45 16.17 14.58 -1.33
C LEU A 45 15.47 15.53 -0.31
N HIS A 46 14.57 15.00 0.49
CA HIS A 46 13.74 15.81 1.39
C HIS A 46 13.88 15.47 2.88
N TYR A 47 14.80 14.60 3.28
CA TYR A 47 14.90 14.23 4.71
C TYR A 47 15.23 15.43 5.61
N GLY A 48 15.89 16.45 5.07
CA GLY A 48 16.17 17.70 5.80
C GLY A 48 14.91 18.48 6.16
N THR A 49 13.79 18.24 5.47
CA THR A 49 12.51 18.89 5.75
C THR A 49 11.65 18.13 6.76
N PHE A 50 12.08 16.94 7.16
CA PHE A 50 11.35 16.14 8.15
C PHE A 50 11.38 16.85 9.51
N GLN A 51 10.21 17.20 10.05
CA GLN A 51 10.05 18.00 11.26
C GLN A 51 9.70 17.18 12.49
N GLY A 52 9.60 15.87 12.37
CA GLY A 52 9.24 15.00 13.50
C GLY A 52 7.82 15.13 14.00
N ARG A 53 6.89 15.70 13.21
CA ARG A 53 5.47 15.81 13.56
C ARG A 53 4.76 14.46 13.54
N SER A 54 5.26 13.53 12.78
CA SER A 54 4.85 12.13 12.75
C SER A 54 6.08 11.25 12.92
N SER A 55 5.88 9.93 13.05
CA SER A 55 7.00 9.00 13.00
C SER A 55 7.65 9.05 11.62
N PHE A 56 8.93 8.72 11.56
CA PHE A 56 9.64 8.67 10.28
C PHE A 56 9.02 7.63 9.33
N SER A 57 8.54 6.51 9.86
CA SER A 57 7.85 5.49 9.07
C SER A 57 6.56 6.02 8.42
N THR A 58 5.76 6.77 9.17
CA THR A 58 4.55 7.43 8.64
C THR A 58 4.90 8.41 7.52
N TRP A 59 5.92 9.23 7.74
CA TRP A 59 6.40 10.18 6.74
C TRP A 59 6.88 9.47 5.46
N LEU A 60 7.65 8.39 5.61
CA LEU A 60 8.16 7.62 4.48
C LEU A 60 7.02 6.94 3.69
N LEU A 61 6.07 6.32 4.38
CA LEU A 61 4.92 5.67 3.75
C LEU A 61 4.01 6.67 3.04
N ARG A 62 3.89 7.88 3.57
CA ARG A 62 3.17 8.96 2.89
C ARG A 62 3.81 9.29 1.54
N ILE A 63 5.13 9.38 1.49
CA ILE A 63 5.86 9.58 0.24
C ILE A 63 5.62 8.38 -0.69
N GLY A 64 5.69 7.16 -0.15
CA GLY A 64 5.48 5.93 -0.92
C GLY A 64 4.08 5.85 -1.53
N TYR A 65 3.06 6.16 -0.77
CA TYR A 65 1.69 6.18 -1.27
C TYR A 65 1.49 7.25 -2.35
N SER A 66 2.07 8.43 -2.14
CA SER A 66 2.04 9.50 -3.14
C SER A 66 2.74 9.07 -4.44
N CYS A 67 3.89 8.42 -4.35
CA CYS A 67 4.59 7.88 -5.52
C CYS A 67 3.76 6.82 -6.23
N PHE A 68 3.09 5.95 -5.49
CA PHE A 68 2.17 4.96 -6.05
C PHE A 68 1.04 5.63 -6.83
N CYS A 69 0.37 6.62 -6.23
CA CYS A 69 -0.72 7.35 -6.88
C CYS A 69 -0.25 8.06 -8.16
N ASN A 70 0.92 8.68 -8.11
CA ASN A 70 1.50 9.34 -9.28
C ASN A 70 1.83 8.35 -10.40
N HIS A 71 2.35 7.19 -10.03
CA HIS A 71 2.69 6.13 -10.99
C HIS A 71 1.44 5.58 -11.68
N ILE A 72 0.38 5.33 -10.92
CA ILE A 72 -0.91 4.88 -11.46
C ILE A 72 -1.52 5.98 -12.35
N GLY A 73 -1.48 7.24 -11.93
CA GLY A 73 -1.98 8.36 -12.70
C GLY A 73 -1.28 8.51 -14.06
N LYS A 74 0.03 8.40 -14.08
CA LYS A 74 0.81 8.40 -15.34
C LYS A 74 0.43 7.24 -16.24
N ARG A 75 0.27 6.06 -15.68
CA ARG A 75 -0.10 4.87 -16.43
C ARG A 75 -1.47 5.01 -17.10
N ILE A 76 -2.42 5.64 -16.43
CA ILE A 76 -3.76 5.91 -16.98
C ILE A 76 -3.67 6.93 -18.12
N LEU A 77 -2.79 7.93 -18.02
CA LEU A 77 -2.61 8.96 -19.04
C LEU A 77 -1.85 8.45 -20.27
N ASP A 78 -0.90 7.56 -20.08
CA ASP A 78 -0.02 7.03 -21.12
C ASP A 78 -0.60 5.83 -21.86
N THR A 79 -1.60 5.17 -21.29
CA THR A 79 -2.28 4.04 -21.94
C THR A 79 -3.62 4.48 -22.45
N GLU A 80 -3.92 4.16 -23.73
CA GLU A 80 -5.30 4.17 -24.23
C GLU A 80 -6.14 3.28 -23.31
N PRO A 81 -7.47 3.58 -23.17
CA PRO A 81 -8.30 2.80 -22.26
C PRO A 81 -8.26 1.33 -22.69
N ILE A 82 -7.41 0.59 -22.01
CA ILE A 82 -7.40 -0.85 -22.13
C ILE A 82 -8.61 -1.34 -21.36
N THR A 83 -9.61 -1.74 -22.12
CA THR A 83 -10.70 -2.53 -21.61
C THR A 83 -10.15 -3.62 -20.73
N GLU A 84 -10.63 -3.61 -19.50
CA GLU A 84 -10.51 -4.71 -18.52
C GLU A 84 -9.41 -5.70 -18.86
N LYS A 85 -8.23 -5.46 -18.34
CA LYS A 85 -7.22 -6.51 -18.35
C LYS A 85 -6.96 -7.00 -16.97
N GLU A 86 -7.57 -8.14 -16.94
CA GLU A 86 -6.85 -9.33 -16.64
C GLU A 86 -6.20 -9.26 -15.29
N ASN A 87 -6.95 -9.82 -14.37
CA ASN A 87 -6.42 -10.50 -13.21
C ASN A 87 -5.06 -11.08 -13.59
N GLN A 88 -4.01 -10.34 -13.28
CA GLN A 88 -2.71 -10.93 -13.36
C GLN A 88 -2.72 -12.17 -12.48
N ILE A 89 -2.39 -13.24 -13.11
CA ILE A 89 -2.26 -14.56 -12.54
C ILE A 89 -1.49 -14.45 -11.23
N PRO A 90 -2.06 -14.90 -10.10
CA PRO A 90 -1.30 -14.99 -8.87
C PRO A 90 -0.06 -15.83 -9.15
N SER A 91 1.10 -15.33 -8.73
CA SER A 91 2.30 -16.12 -8.78
C SER A 91 2.03 -17.48 -8.14
N GLU A 92 2.48 -18.53 -8.78
CA GLU A 92 2.20 -19.93 -8.40
C GLU A 92 2.67 -20.32 -6.98
N ASP A 93 3.21 -19.40 -6.21
CA ASP A 93 3.70 -19.63 -4.85
C ASP A 93 2.63 -19.55 -3.76
N ALA A 94 1.36 -19.38 -4.13
CA ALA A 94 0.28 -19.45 -3.17
C ALA A 94 -0.08 -20.92 -2.90
N HIS A 95 0.67 -21.55 -2.01
CA HIS A 95 0.44 -22.92 -1.59
C HIS A 95 -0.83 -23.11 -0.76
N ASP A 96 -1.63 -22.06 -0.57
CA ASP A 96 -2.81 -22.13 0.26
C ASP A 96 -4.02 -21.56 -0.50
N LYS A 97 -5.03 -22.40 -0.71
CA LYS A 97 -6.28 -21.99 -1.37
C LYS A 97 -6.98 -20.86 -0.64
N ASP A 98 -6.84 -20.80 0.68
CA ASP A 98 -7.44 -19.75 1.52
C ASP A 98 -6.71 -18.41 1.31
N SER A 99 -5.39 -18.43 1.12
CA SER A 99 -4.60 -17.23 0.84
C SER A 99 -4.96 -16.62 -0.51
N GLY A 100 -5.18 -17.43 -1.54
CA GLY A 100 -5.55 -16.97 -2.87
C GLY A 100 -6.88 -16.22 -2.87
N ALA A 101 -7.88 -16.72 -2.16
CA ALA A 101 -9.18 -16.08 -2.02
C ALA A 101 -9.06 -14.74 -1.29
N LEU A 102 -8.25 -14.67 -0.23
CA LEU A 102 -8.02 -13.44 0.52
C LEU A 102 -7.33 -12.37 -0.33
N TYR A 103 -6.26 -12.75 -1.04
CA TYR A 103 -5.56 -11.82 -1.94
C TYR A 103 -6.47 -11.32 -3.06
N ALA A 104 -7.26 -12.20 -3.67
CA ALA A 104 -8.23 -11.82 -4.70
C ALA A 104 -9.25 -10.83 -4.14
N ALA A 105 -9.73 -11.06 -2.91
CA ALA A 105 -10.67 -10.17 -2.24
C ALA A 105 -10.06 -8.79 -1.97
N ILE A 106 -8.84 -8.76 -1.46
CA ILE A 106 -8.10 -7.50 -1.20
C ILE A 106 -7.86 -6.75 -2.50
N ASN A 107 -7.48 -7.44 -3.56
CA ASN A 107 -7.24 -6.83 -4.87
C ASN A 107 -8.52 -6.30 -5.54
N GLY A 108 -9.68 -6.76 -5.12
CA GLY A 108 -10.98 -6.23 -5.55
C GLY A 108 -11.38 -4.92 -4.87
N LEU A 109 -10.68 -4.50 -3.83
CA LEU A 109 -10.93 -3.23 -3.15
C LEU A 109 -10.40 -2.05 -3.96
N SER A 110 -10.97 -0.85 -3.74
CA SER A 110 -10.38 0.37 -4.27
C SER A 110 -8.97 0.58 -3.72
N ALA A 111 -8.14 1.38 -4.39
CA ALA A 111 -6.78 1.64 -3.94
C ALA A 111 -6.73 2.19 -2.51
N SER A 112 -7.62 3.12 -2.17
CA SER A 112 -7.68 3.71 -0.82
C SER A 112 -8.11 2.71 0.24
N GLU A 113 -9.11 1.87 -0.06
CA GLU A 113 -9.56 0.82 0.85
C GLU A 113 -8.49 -0.25 1.05
N LYS A 114 -7.83 -0.64 -0.03
CA LYS A 114 -6.73 -1.61 0.00
C LYS A 114 -5.57 -1.08 0.84
N ALA A 115 -5.15 0.17 0.61
CA ALA A 115 -4.09 0.81 1.40
C ALA A 115 -4.45 0.83 2.89
N THR A 116 -5.69 1.17 3.20
CA THR A 116 -6.19 1.21 4.59
C THR A 116 -6.10 -0.17 5.24
N VAL A 117 -6.53 -1.22 4.55
CA VAL A 117 -6.50 -2.60 5.06
C VAL A 117 -5.05 -3.07 5.27
N LEU A 118 -4.18 -2.83 4.30
CA LEU A 118 -2.78 -3.24 4.39
C LEU A 118 -2.06 -2.54 5.54
N LEU A 119 -2.27 -1.24 5.69
CA LEU A 119 -1.63 -0.47 6.76
C LEU A 119 -2.16 -0.84 8.14
N PHE A 120 -3.46 -1.08 8.25
CA PHE A 120 -4.09 -1.40 9.54
C PHE A 120 -3.76 -2.83 10.01
N TYR A 121 -3.95 -3.82 9.14
CA TYR A 121 -3.84 -5.24 9.53
C TYR A 121 -2.44 -5.82 9.37
N MET A 122 -1.69 -5.41 8.35
CA MET A 122 -0.36 -5.97 8.09
C MET A 122 0.76 -5.16 8.70
N GLU A 123 0.61 -3.85 8.80
CA GLU A 123 1.66 -2.96 9.29
C GLU A 123 1.33 -2.32 10.66
N ASP A 124 0.20 -2.65 11.26
CA ASP A 124 -0.22 -2.25 12.61
C ASP A 124 -0.29 -0.73 12.84
N TYR A 125 -0.61 0.04 11.82
CA TYR A 125 -0.80 1.48 11.97
C TYR A 125 -2.18 1.79 12.55
N SER A 126 -2.24 2.83 13.39
CA SER A 126 -3.52 3.35 13.90
C SER A 126 -4.30 4.07 12.80
N THR A 127 -5.59 4.26 13.00
CA THR A 127 -6.43 5.04 12.05
C THR A 127 -5.92 6.46 11.87
N LYS A 128 -5.39 7.06 12.91
CA LYS A 128 -4.80 8.40 12.87
C LYS A 128 -3.53 8.44 12.00
N GLU A 129 -2.66 7.46 12.17
CA GLU A 129 -1.44 7.34 11.36
C GLU A 129 -1.77 7.06 9.90
N ILE A 130 -2.76 6.19 9.65
CA ILE A 130 -3.24 5.89 8.29
C ILE A 130 -3.81 7.16 7.63
N ALA A 131 -4.56 7.97 8.39
CA ALA A 131 -5.07 9.25 7.91
C ALA A 131 -3.93 10.16 7.44
N ASP A 132 -2.84 10.22 8.20
CA ASP A 132 -1.65 10.99 7.82
C ASP A 132 -0.97 10.42 6.58
N ILE A 133 -0.82 9.09 6.49
CA ILE A 133 -0.19 8.43 5.34
C ILE A 133 -0.99 8.65 4.06
N LEU A 134 -2.29 8.46 4.10
CA LEU A 134 -3.16 8.55 2.94
C LEU A 134 -3.64 9.97 2.63
N GLY A 135 -3.41 10.92 3.53
CA GLY A 135 -3.83 12.31 3.35
C GLY A 135 -5.34 12.48 3.38
N MET A 136 -6.04 11.76 4.25
CA MET A 136 -7.49 11.83 4.40
C MET A 136 -7.89 11.92 5.87
N PRO A 137 -9.12 12.40 6.17
CA PRO A 137 -9.60 12.46 7.57
C PRO A 137 -9.72 11.06 8.20
N SER A 138 -9.52 10.99 9.53
CA SER A 138 -9.64 9.74 10.28
C SER A 138 -11.03 9.11 10.15
N VAL A 139 -12.07 9.92 10.01
CA VAL A 139 -13.45 9.45 9.78
C VAL A 139 -13.53 8.68 8.47
N THR A 140 -12.87 9.18 7.43
CA THR A 140 -12.82 8.51 6.12
C THR A 140 -12.07 7.19 6.21
N VAL A 141 -10.96 7.14 6.95
CA VAL A 141 -10.21 5.88 7.20
C VAL A 141 -11.12 4.84 7.86
N ARG A 142 -11.85 5.24 8.90
CA ARG A 142 -12.80 4.33 9.58
C ARG A 142 -13.90 3.84 8.66
N SER A 143 -14.42 4.70 7.78
CA SER A 143 -15.42 4.32 6.77
C SER A 143 -14.84 3.33 5.77
N HIS A 144 -13.62 3.53 5.33
CA HIS A 144 -12.92 2.59 4.44
C HIS A 144 -12.72 1.23 5.10
N LEU A 145 -12.30 1.20 6.37
CA LEU A 145 -12.16 -0.05 7.13
C LEU A 145 -13.48 -0.78 7.25
N HIS A 146 -14.55 -0.07 7.56
CA HIS A 146 -15.88 -0.66 7.70
C HIS A 146 -16.35 -1.31 6.39
N ARG A 147 -16.25 -0.58 5.28
CA ARG A 147 -16.63 -1.09 3.95
C ARG A 147 -15.75 -2.25 3.51
N ALA A 148 -14.45 -2.15 3.73
CA ALA A 148 -13.53 -3.21 3.40
C ALA A 148 -13.82 -4.50 4.19
N ARG A 149 -14.08 -4.39 5.49
CA ARG A 149 -14.47 -5.53 6.33
C ARG A 149 -15.74 -6.20 5.83
N LYS A 150 -16.74 -5.40 5.47
CA LYS A 150 -18.00 -5.91 4.91
C LYS A 150 -17.77 -6.68 3.61
N HIS A 151 -16.97 -6.11 2.73
CA HIS A 151 -16.66 -6.70 1.43
C HIS A 151 -15.85 -7.99 1.59
N LEU A 152 -14.82 -7.98 2.44
CA LEU A 152 -14.00 -9.14 2.73
C LEU A 152 -14.80 -10.24 3.41
N LYS A 153 -15.67 -9.90 4.34
CA LYS A 153 -16.55 -10.86 5.02
C LYS A 153 -17.44 -11.60 4.04
N LYS A 154 -18.08 -10.90 3.11
CA LYS A 154 -18.91 -11.52 2.07
C LYS A 154 -18.14 -12.53 1.24
N ILE A 155 -16.94 -12.17 0.82
CA ILE A 155 -16.10 -13.04 -0.02
C ILE A 155 -15.60 -14.24 0.80
N LEU A 156 -15.17 -14.04 2.02
CA LEU A 156 -14.70 -15.11 2.89
C LEU A 156 -15.83 -16.08 3.25
N GLU A 157 -17.05 -15.58 3.47
CA GLU A 157 -18.23 -16.44 3.69
C GLU A 157 -18.55 -17.26 2.46
N TYR A 158 -18.49 -16.65 1.28
CA TYR A 158 -18.73 -17.35 0.01
C TYR A 158 -17.74 -18.51 -0.20
N TYR A 159 -16.48 -18.31 0.09
CA TYR A 159 -15.45 -19.34 -0.03
C TYR A 159 -15.38 -20.29 1.17
N GLY A 160 -15.84 -19.86 2.34
CA GLY A 160 -15.84 -20.64 3.57
C GLY A 160 -16.96 -21.71 3.64
N GLU A 161 -18.02 -21.56 2.86
CA GLU A 161 -19.12 -22.53 2.80
C GLU A 161 -18.85 -23.71 1.87
N ARG A 162 -17.68 -23.77 1.30
CA ARG A 162 -17.22 -24.86 0.46
C ARG A 162 -16.14 -25.64 1.19
#